data_9083ef03b64fd5ce4efdd469bda4e003
#
_entry.id   9083ef03b64fd5ce4efdd469bda4e003
#
_cell.length_a   1.000
_cell.length_b   1.000
_cell.length_c   1.000
_cell.angle_alpha   90.00
_cell.angle_beta   90.00
_cell.angle_gamma   90.00
#
_symmetry.space_group_name_H-M   'P 1'
#
loop_
_entity.id
_entity.type
_entity.pdbx_description
1 polymer ?
#
loop_
_entity_poly.entity_id
_entity_poly.type
_entity_poly.pdbx_seq_one_letter_code
_entity_poly.pdbx_strand_id
1 'polypeptide(L)'
;MNVFSRRDFLKTSVLAAASLPFATVLHAAEPERKLGFALLGLGNLSTHQLAPALQKTKFCRLAGIVTGTPSKAVAWKQQYNIPDKNIYNYDTMDQLVDNPNIDVVYIVTPNGLHAKYAVKAANAGKHVLCEKPMEVSAEKCQQIIDACKKTNRLLAVGYRLHFEPNNLECIRLAREKVFGDLKMIDAGFGFHIGDPTQWRLKKDLAGGGPLMDVGIYALQAMRYISGEEPVLVSAVSTVTDPVKFKEVEESIIFELKFPGGVLARGAATYNFNGMAHYRAYAENGWWELDPAYGYGGIKGQRSDGQKIELENIDQFAAEMDNFAQSIFNNQPSSVSGEEGLRDVKIMMAIYEAARTGKTVKLG
;
A
#
# COMPACT_ATOMS: atom_id res chain seq x y z
N MET A 1 -53.77 37.73 34.29
CA MET A 1 -52.30 37.42 34.16
C MET A 1 -52.08 36.23 35.11
N ASN A 2 -52.16 35.00 34.61
CA ASN A 2 -51.84 33.80 35.37
C ASN A 2 -50.39 33.41 35.13
N VAL A 3 -49.60 33.46 36.20
CA VAL A 3 -48.19 33.08 36.21
C VAL A 3 -48.09 31.56 36.35
N PHE A 4 -47.63 30.86 35.33
CA PHE A 4 -47.37 29.43 35.42
C PHE A 4 -46.15 29.19 36.32
N SER A 5 -46.36 28.39 37.37
CA SER A 5 -45.34 28.01 38.34
C SER A 5 -44.42 26.90 37.79
N ARG A 6 -43.14 26.92 38.17
CA ARG A 6 -42.15 25.87 37.83
C ARG A 6 -42.53 24.46 38.27
N ARG A 7 -43.54 24.28 39.09
CA ARG A 7 -44.04 22.97 39.54
C ARG A 7 -44.97 22.29 38.53
N ASP A 8 -45.59 23.03 37.61
CA ASP A 8 -46.49 22.47 36.62
C ASP A 8 -45.75 21.91 35.38
N PHE A 9 -44.49 22.28 35.18
CA PHE A 9 -43.62 21.75 34.12
C PHE A 9 -43.09 20.33 34.40
N LEU A 10 -43.07 19.92 35.67
CA LEU A 10 -42.54 18.62 36.09
C LEU A 10 -43.58 17.49 36.16
N LYS A 11 -44.84 17.77 35.88
CA LYS A 11 -45.92 16.75 35.92
C LYS A 11 -46.36 16.26 34.54
N THR A 12 -45.83 16.81 33.45
CA THR A 12 -46.18 16.41 32.07
C THR A 12 -45.05 15.71 31.33
N SER A 13 -43.96 15.32 32.00
CA SER A 13 -42.78 14.68 31.38
C SER A 13 -42.65 13.19 31.72
N VAL A 14 -43.70 12.53 32.10
CA VAL A 14 -43.68 11.08 32.34
C VAL A 14 -44.82 10.47 31.52
N LEU A 15 -44.50 10.18 30.24
CA LEU A 15 -45.09 9.14 29.39
C LEU A 15 -44.76 9.41 27.93
N ALA A 16 -43.49 9.28 27.58
CA ALA A 16 -43.04 9.02 26.20
C ALA A 16 -41.69 8.32 26.24
N ALA A 17 -41.59 7.23 26.99
CA ALA A 17 -40.57 6.21 26.76
C ALA A 17 -41.07 5.31 25.62
N ALA A 18 -41.21 5.87 24.42
CA ALA A 18 -41.48 5.11 23.22
C ALA A 18 -40.15 4.77 22.57
N SER A 19 -39.73 3.51 22.76
CA SER A 19 -39.02 2.67 21.79
C SER A 19 -38.19 3.44 20.77
N LEU A 20 -36.94 3.80 21.13
CA LEU A 20 -35.87 3.93 20.16
C LEU A 20 -35.70 2.53 19.55
N PRO A 21 -35.81 2.37 18.22
CA PRO A 21 -35.40 1.11 17.60
C PRO A 21 -33.94 0.93 17.95
N PHE A 22 -33.59 -0.18 18.58
CA PHE A 22 -32.25 -0.71 18.58
C PHE A 22 -31.83 -0.69 17.13
N ALA A 23 -30.88 0.16 16.78
CA ALA A 23 -30.16 0.04 15.56
C ALA A 23 -29.48 -1.34 15.64
N THR A 24 -30.13 -2.35 15.10
CA THR A 24 -29.49 -3.61 14.78
C THR A 24 -28.29 -3.22 13.92
N VAL A 25 -27.10 -3.32 14.47
CA VAL A 25 -25.88 -3.39 13.70
C VAL A 25 -26.12 -4.55 12.76
N LEU A 26 -26.51 -4.25 11.52
CA LEU A 26 -26.54 -5.20 10.45
C LEU A 26 -25.10 -5.70 10.35
N HIS A 27 -24.81 -6.83 10.98
CA HIS A 27 -23.69 -7.65 10.60
C HIS A 27 -23.94 -7.95 9.13
N ALA A 28 -23.15 -7.35 8.23
CA ALA A 28 -23.16 -7.74 6.84
C ALA A 28 -22.96 -9.25 6.84
N ALA A 29 -23.96 -9.98 6.32
CA ALA A 29 -23.85 -11.42 6.15
C ALA A 29 -22.53 -11.70 5.43
N GLU A 30 -21.74 -12.67 5.91
CA GLU A 30 -20.54 -13.08 5.20
C GLU A 30 -20.93 -13.36 3.75
N PRO A 31 -20.18 -12.85 2.76
CA PRO A 31 -20.54 -13.01 1.37
C PRO A 31 -20.58 -14.50 1.03
N GLU A 32 -21.68 -14.93 0.44
CA GLU A 32 -21.87 -16.34 0.02
C GLU A 32 -20.76 -16.87 -0.90
N ARG A 33 -19.97 -15.96 -1.51
CA ARG A 33 -18.91 -16.29 -2.46
C ARG A 33 -17.63 -15.50 -2.16
N LYS A 34 -16.50 -16.23 -2.06
CA LYS A 34 -15.17 -15.61 -2.08
C LYS A 34 -14.81 -15.10 -3.48
N LEU A 35 -14.22 -13.90 -3.58
CA LEU A 35 -13.71 -13.36 -4.83
C LEU A 35 -12.53 -14.17 -5.35
N GLY A 36 -12.55 -14.50 -6.64
CA GLY A 36 -11.49 -15.22 -7.32
C GLY A 36 -10.36 -14.27 -7.72
N PHE A 37 -9.17 -14.48 -7.18
CA PHE A 37 -7.95 -13.77 -7.54
C PHE A 37 -7.14 -14.56 -8.56
N ALA A 38 -6.66 -13.89 -9.61
CA ALA A 38 -5.61 -14.39 -10.47
C ALA A 38 -4.31 -13.65 -10.16
N LEU A 39 -3.23 -14.39 -9.81
CA LEU A 39 -1.90 -13.80 -9.66
C LEU A 39 -1.21 -13.69 -11.02
N LEU A 40 -0.84 -12.48 -11.41
CA LEU A 40 -0.11 -12.20 -12.64
C LEU A 40 1.36 -11.91 -12.32
N GLY A 41 2.26 -12.81 -12.76
CA GLY A 41 3.67 -12.76 -12.38
C GLY A 41 3.97 -13.66 -11.19
N LEU A 42 4.49 -14.87 -11.47
CA LEU A 42 4.80 -15.89 -10.45
C LEU A 42 6.26 -15.81 -10.01
N GLY A 43 6.63 -14.63 -9.45
CA GLY A 43 7.94 -14.37 -8.86
C GLY A 43 8.02 -14.79 -7.38
N ASN A 44 9.07 -14.32 -6.72
CA ASN A 44 9.36 -14.63 -5.31
C ASN A 44 8.21 -14.18 -4.39
N LEU A 45 7.69 -12.96 -4.60
CA LEU A 45 6.61 -12.40 -3.80
C LEU A 45 5.33 -13.24 -3.93
N SER A 46 4.92 -13.56 -5.16
CA SER A 46 3.74 -14.39 -5.41
C SER A 46 3.87 -15.77 -4.78
N THR A 47 5.06 -16.39 -4.88
CA THR A 47 5.30 -17.76 -4.41
C THR A 47 5.36 -17.86 -2.88
N HIS A 48 6.06 -16.91 -2.22
CA HIS A 48 6.37 -17.05 -0.81
C HIS A 48 5.47 -16.19 0.10
N GLN A 49 4.75 -15.24 -0.46
CA GLN A 49 3.87 -14.34 0.31
C GLN A 49 2.41 -14.41 -0.17
N LEU A 50 2.10 -14.06 -1.42
CA LEU A 50 0.72 -13.84 -1.84
C LEU A 50 -0.11 -15.12 -1.96
N ALA A 51 0.45 -16.19 -2.54
CA ALA A 51 -0.29 -17.45 -2.65
C ALA A 51 -0.54 -18.10 -1.28
N PRO A 52 0.42 -18.13 -0.33
CA PRO A 52 0.15 -18.53 1.05
C PRO A 52 -0.86 -17.62 1.76
N ALA A 53 -0.80 -16.30 1.56
CA ALA A 53 -1.74 -15.36 2.14
C ALA A 53 -3.18 -15.59 1.64
N LEU A 54 -3.37 -15.88 0.35
CA LEU A 54 -4.68 -16.22 -0.22
C LEU A 54 -5.33 -17.47 0.41
N GLN A 55 -4.54 -18.35 1.01
CA GLN A 55 -5.10 -19.49 1.78
C GLN A 55 -5.65 -19.07 3.15
N LYS A 56 -5.28 -17.87 3.64
CA LYS A 56 -5.67 -17.34 4.95
C LYS A 56 -6.78 -16.28 4.84
N THR A 57 -7.08 -15.79 3.64
CA THR A 57 -8.10 -14.78 3.40
C THR A 57 -9.51 -15.28 3.73
N LYS A 58 -10.33 -14.39 4.25
CA LYS A 58 -11.76 -14.64 4.54
C LYS A 58 -12.62 -14.49 3.28
N PHE A 59 -12.33 -13.48 2.47
CA PHE A 59 -13.18 -13.03 1.35
C PHE A 59 -12.58 -13.34 -0.02
N CYS A 60 -11.36 -13.87 -0.09
CA CYS A 60 -10.65 -14.14 -1.34
C CYS A 60 -10.28 -15.62 -1.47
N ARG A 61 -9.94 -16.03 -2.70
CA ARG A 61 -9.35 -17.33 -3.01
C ARG A 61 -8.43 -17.22 -4.21
N LEU A 62 -7.38 -18.01 -4.26
CA LEU A 62 -6.57 -18.17 -5.47
C LEU A 62 -7.38 -18.95 -6.50
N ALA A 63 -7.78 -18.29 -7.57
CA ALA A 63 -8.65 -18.83 -8.60
C ALA A 63 -7.93 -19.10 -9.92
N GLY A 64 -6.87 -18.34 -10.22
CA GLY A 64 -6.15 -18.43 -11.47
C GLY A 64 -4.75 -17.86 -11.41
N ILE A 65 -4.02 -18.04 -12.50
CA ILE A 65 -2.65 -17.52 -12.67
C ILE A 65 -2.42 -17.03 -14.10
N VAL A 66 -1.52 -16.04 -14.21
CA VAL A 66 -0.99 -15.56 -15.50
C VAL A 66 0.54 -15.61 -15.43
N THR A 67 1.18 -16.43 -16.27
CA THR A 67 2.65 -16.59 -16.28
C THR A 67 3.18 -16.88 -17.67
N GLY A 68 4.35 -16.32 -18.01
CA GLY A 68 5.07 -16.67 -19.24
C GLY A 68 5.95 -17.93 -19.14
N THR A 69 5.95 -18.61 -17.98
CA THR A 69 6.81 -19.76 -17.72
C THR A 69 5.98 -21.05 -17.61
N PRO A 70 5.94 -21.92 -18.63
CA PRO A 70 5.10 -23.11 -18.62
C PRO A 70 5.34 -24.05 -17.43
N SER A 71 6.60 -24.25 -17.02
CA SER A 71 6.92 -25.09 -15.87
C SER A 71 6.32 -24.57 -14.55
N LYS A 72 6.27 -23.25 -14.36
CA LYS A 72 5.58 -22.64 -13.22
C LYS A 72 4.08 -22.87 -13.29
N ALA A 73 3.47 -22.75 -14.47
CA ALA A 73 2.05 -23.01 -14.64
C ALA A 73 1.68 -24.44 -14.20
N VAL A 74 2.48 -25.44 -14.62
CA VAL A 74 2.27 -26.85 -14.21
C VAL A 74 2.41 -27.03 -12.70
N ALA A 75 3.48 -26.49 -12.11
CA ALA A 75 3.71 -26.61 -10.67
C ALA A 75 2.60 -25.97 -9.84
N TRP A 76 2.16 -24.77 -10.21
CA TRP A 76 1.10 -24.05 -9.49
C TRP A 76 -0.27 -24.70 -9.68
N LYS A 77 -0.56 -25.23 -10.87
CA LYS A 77 -1.77 -26.04 -11.11
C LYS A 77 -1.88 -27.17 -10.11
N GLN A 78 -0.80 -27.95 -9.95
CA GLN A 78 -0.77 -29.09 -9.03
C GLN A 78 -0.85 -28.66 -7.57
N GLN A 79 -0.07 -27.64 -7.17
CA GLN A 79 0.03 -27.20 -5.79
C GLN A 79 -1.28 -26.58 -5.27
N TYR A 80 -1.99 -25.80 -6.11
CA TYR A 80 -3.16 -25.04 -5.71
C TYR A 80 -4.47 -25.51 -6.35
N ASN A 81 -4.45 -26.66 -7.06
CA ASN A 81 -5.61 -27.22 -7.76
C ASN A 81 -6.30 -26.24 -8.71
N ILE A 82 -5.50 -25.47 -9.48
CA ILE A 82 -6.03 -24.46 -10.41
C ILE A 82 -6.53 -25.16 -11.68
N PRO A 83 -7.80 -24.96 -12.08
CA PRO A 83 -8.34 -25.52 -13.32
C PRO A 83 -7.60 -24.99 -14.56
N ASP A 84 -7.44 -25.84 -15.60
CA ASP A 84 -6.74 -25.43 -16.84
C ASP A 84 -7.32 -24.16 -17.47
N LYS A 85 -8.64 -23.99 -17.45
CA LYS A 85 -9.34 -22.81 -17.95
C LYS A 85 -9.03 -21.51 -17.19
N ASN A 86 -8.35 -21.59 -16.05
CA ASN A 86 -7.95 -20.46 -15.21
C ASN A 86 -6.44 -20.20 -15.28
N ILE A 87 -5.74 -20.83 -16.22
CA ILE A 87 -4.29 -20.68 -16.44
C ILE A 87 -4.08 -19.95 -17.76
N TYR A 88 -3.42 -18.79 -17.67
CA TYR A 88 -3.17 -17.92 -18.80
C TYR A 88 -1.68 -17.62 -18.92
N ASN A 89 -1.26 -17.23 -20.12
CA ASN A 89 0.00 -16.54 -20.32
C ASN A 89 -0.24 -15.05 -20.65
N TYR A 90 0.82 -14.28 -20.83
CA TYR A 90 0.71 -12.85 -21.09
C TYR A 90 0.04 -12.49 -22.43
N ASP A 91 0.01 -13.43 -23.38
CA ASP A 91 -0.64 -13.23 -24.69
C ASP A 91 -2.11 -13.64 -24.66
N THR A 92 -2.47 -14.61 -23.83
CA THR A 92 -3.85 -15.14 -23.71
C THR A 92 -4.66 -14.49 -22.59
N MET A 93 -4.09 -13.57 -21.79
CA MET A 93 -4.79 -12.97 -20.65
C MET A 93 -6.03 -12.15 -21.04
N ASP A 94 -6.19 -11.76 -22.28
CA ASP A 94 -7.40 -11.07 -22.78
C ASP A 94 -8.64 -12.00 -22.68
N GLN A 95 -8.46 -13.33 -22.68
CA GLN A 95 -9.50 -14.33 -22.46
C GLN A 95 -10.05 -14.34 -21.03
N LEU A 96 -9.44 -13.60 -20.10
CA LEU A 96 -9.99 -13.37 -18.76
C LEU A 96 -11.42 -12.80 -18.80
N VAL A 97 -11.78 -12.06 -19.87
CA VAL A 97 -13.10 -11.44 -20.03
C VAL A 97 -14.23 -12.47 -19.89
N ASP A 98 -14.05 -13.66 -20.41
CA ASP A 98 -15.06 -14.73 -20.41
C ASP A 98 -15.03 -15.61 -19.16
N ASN A 99 -14.14 -15.34 -18.20
CA ASN A 99 -13.98 -16.20 -17.03
C ASN A 99 -14.68 -15.61 -15.78
N PRO A 100 -15.86 -16.12 -15.40
CA PRO A 100 -16.58 -15.68 -14.22
C PRO A 100 -15.97 -16.13 -12.89
N ASN A 101 -14.97 -17.01 -12.91
CA ASN A 101 -14.29 -17.47 -11.69
C ASN A 101 -13.22 -16.51 -11.21
N ILE A 102 -12.83 -15.54 -12.03
CA ILE A 102 -11.81 -14.53 -11.72
C ILE A 102 -12.47 -13.16 -11.65
N ASP A 103 -12.39 -12.55 -10.50
CA ASP A 103 -12.95 -11.23 -10.20
C ASP A 103 -11.85 -10.17 -10.18
N VAL A 104 -10.66 -10.52 -9.70
CA VAL A 104 -9.53 -9.63 -9.47
C VAL A 104 -8.28 -10.19 -10.14
N VAL A 105 -7.51 -9.33 -10.80
CA VAL A 105 -6.14 -9.65 -11.22
C VAL A 105 -5.16 -8.88 -10.33
N TYR A 106 -4.28 -9.62 -9.63
CA TYR A 106 -3.21 -9.04 -8.85
C TYR A 106 -1.93 -8.98 -9.69
N ILE A 107 -1.50 -7.77 -10.02
CA ILE A 107 -0.33 -7.52 -10.88
C ILE A 107 0.93 -7.53 -10.03
N VAL A 108 1.83 -8.48 -10.28
CA VAL A 108 3.05 -8.74 -9.50
C VAL A 108 4.26 -8.89 -10.42
N THR A 109 4.32 -8.07 -11.43
CA THR A 109 5.45 -7.99 -12.39
C THR A 109 6.48 -6.95 -11.96
N PRO A 110 7.63 -6.80 -12.65
CA PRO A 110 8.44 -5.61 -12.51
C PRO A 110 7.65 -4.32 -12.76
N ASN A 111 8.00 -3.24 -12.05
CA ASN A 111 7.25 -2.00 -11.97
C ASN A 111 6.85 -1.42 -13.34
N GLY A 112 7.80 -1.34 -14.30
CA GLY A 112 7.57 -0.78 -15.63
C GLY A 112 6.63 -1.59 -16.53
N LEU A 113 6.15 -2.73 -16.05
CA LEU A 113 5.17 -3.58 -16.74
C LEU A 113 3.76 -3.49 -16.12
N HIS A 114 3.61 -2.77 -15.00
CA HIS A 114 2.34 -2.71 -14.27
C HIS A 114 1.24 -2.13 -15.14
N ALA A 115 1.45 -0.99 -15.79
CA ALA A 115 0.44 -0.36 -16.64
C ALA A 115 -0.01 -1.27 -17.79
N LYS A 116 0.94 -1.94 -18.45
CA LYS A 116 0.64 -2.87 -19.54
C LYS A 116 -0.39 -3.92 -19.14
N TYR A 117 -0.19 -4.53 -18.00
CA TYR A 117 -1.04 -5.65 -17.57
C TYR A 117 -2.27 -5.21 -16.77
N ALA A 118 -2.16 -4.14 -15.98
CA ALA A 118 -3.29 -3.58 -15.26
C ALA A 118 -4.38 -3.04 -16.22
N VAL A 119 -3.97 -2.34 -17.29
CA VAL A 119 -4.90 -1.88 -18.35
C VAL A 119 -5.56 -3.06 -19.07
N LYS A 120 -4.82 -4.12 -19.39
CA LYS A 120 -5.39 -5.33 -19.99
C LYS A 120 -6.41 -5.99 -19.05
N ALA A 121 -6.09 -6.13 -17.76
CA ALA A 121 -6.99 -6.71 -16.76
C ALA A 121 -8.28 -5.89 -16.61
N ALA A 122 -8.15 -4.56 -16.52
CA ALA A 122 -9.29 -3.65 -16.44
C ALA A 122 -10.19 -3.76 -17.70
N ASN A 123 -9.58 -3.78 -18.89
CA ASN A 123 -10.32 -3.94 -20.15
C ASN A 123 -11.01 -5.31 -20.27
N ALA A 124 -10.47 -6.35 -19.64
CA ALA A 124 -11.12 -7.65 -19.50
C ALA A 124 -12.21 -7.65 -18.40
N GLY A 125 -12.58 -6.49 -17.88
CA GLY A 125 -13.65 -6.33 -16.90
C GLY A 125 -13.29 -6.84 -15.50
N LYS A 126 -12.00 -6.96 -15.15
CA LYS A 126 -11.54 -7.42 -13.83
C LYS A 126 -11.15 -6.23 -12.95
N HIS A 127 -11.41 -6.35 -11.65
CA HIS A 127 -10.80 -5.44 -10.67
C HIS A 127 -9.30 -5.63 -10.62
N VAL A 128 -8.55 -4.60 -10.27
CA VAL A 128 -7.10 -4.61 -10.31
C VAL A 128 -6.53 -4.33 -8.92
N LEU A 129 -5.71 -5.24 -8.41
CA LEU A 129 -4.77 -4.99 -7.33
C LEU A 129 -3.37 -4.95 -7.95
N CYS A 130 -2.65 -3.86 -7.75
CA CYS A 130 -1.35 -3.64 -8.39
C CYS A 130 -0.27 -3.48 -7.33
N GLU A 131 0.84 -4.25 -7.44
CA GLU A 131 1.97 -4.05 -6.54
C GLU A 131 2.52 -2.63 -6.57
N LYS A 132 3.14 -2.26 -5.46
CA LYS A 132 3.88 -1.00 -5.32
C LYS A 132 5.30 -1.09 -5.92
N PRO A 133 5.86 0.02 -6.41
CA PRO A 133 5.15 1.25 -6.77
C PRO A 133 4.18 0.99 -7.90
N MET A 134 3.10 1.76 -7.97
CA MET A 134 2.04 1.49 -8.95
C MET A 134 2.53 1.48 -10.39
N GLU A 135 3.54 2.28 -10.72
CA GLU A 135 4.27 2.29 -11.99
C GLU A 135 5.55 3.13 -11.90
N VAL A 136 6.29 3.27 -12.98
CA VAL A 136 7.55 4.03 -13.04
C VAL A 136 7.37 5.50 -13.41
N SER A 137 6.17 5.92 -13.79
CA SER A 137 5.86 7.33 -14.09
C SER A 137 4.40 7.69 -13.77
N ALA A 138 4.16 8.99 -13.52
CA ALA A 138 2.83 9.50 -13.21
C ALA A 138 1.85 9.30 -14.37
N GLU A 139 2.29 9.44 -15.62
CA GLU A 139 1.49 9.26 -16.83
C GLU A 139 0.98 7.82 -16.95
N LYS A 140 1.85 6.84 -16.67
CA LYS A 140 1.48 5.43 -16.69
C LYS A 140 0.56 5.06 -15.52
N CYS A 141 0.78 5.65 -14.33
CA CYS A 141 -0.17 5.54 -13.22
C CYS A 141 -1.55 6.05 -13.62
N GLN A 142 -1.64 7.21 -14.28
CA GLN A 142 -2.91 7.75 -14.76
C GLN A 142 -3.59 6.83 -15.77
N GLN A 143 -2.82 6.19 -16.67
CA GLN A 143 -3.37 5.21 -17.61
C GLN A 143 -4.06 4.03 -16.91
N ILE A 144 -3.50 3.52 -15.82
CA ILE A 144 -4.12 2.46 -15.02
C ILE A 144 -5.44 2.95 -14.41
N ILE A 145 -5.41 4.13 -13.79
CA ILE A 145 -6.58 4.76 -13.17
C ILE A 145 -7.70 4.95 -14.19
N ASP A 146 -7.39 5.52 -15.35
CA ASP A 146 -8.35 5.80 -16.40
C ASP A 146 -8.97 4.52 -16.98
N ALA A 147 -8.16 3.47 -17.17
CA ALA A 147 -8.64 2.18 -17.64
C ALA A 147 -9.63 1.55 -16.66
N CYS A 148 -9.31 1.56 -15.36
CA CYS A 148 -10.21 1.04 -14.33
C CYS A 148 -11.50 1.87 -14.22
N LYS A 149 -11.42 3.20 -14.26
CA LYS A 149 -12.59 4.08 -14.30
C LYS A 149 -13.47 3.85 -15.51
N LYS A 150 -12.88 3.75 -16.70
CA LYS A 150 -13.59 3.51 -17.98
C LYS A 150 -14.40 2.21 -17.95
N THR A 151 -13.88 1.19 -17.30
CA THR A 151 -14.53 -0.14 -17.22
C THR A 151 -15.38 -0.33 -15.96
N ASN A 152 -15.51 0.71 -15.13
CA ASN A 152 -16.17 0.64 -13.81
C ASN A 152 -15.61 -0.49 -12.94
N ARG A 153 -14.27 -0.58 -12.87
CA ARG A 153 -13.56 -1.52 -12.01
C ARG A 153 -12.76 -0.77 -10.96
N LEU A 154 -12.70 -1.35 -9.76
CA LEU A 154 -11.92 -0.78 -8.67
C LEU A 154 -10.44 -1.10 -8.87
N LEU A 155 -9.60 -0.15 -8.45
CA LEU A 155 -8.16 -0.24 -8.42
C LEU A 155 -7.66 -0.05 -6.99
N ALA A 156 -6.81 -0.95 -6.52
CA ALA A 156 -6.04 -0.79 -5.29
C ALA A 156 -4.55 -1.01 -5.56
N VAL A 157 -3.71 -0.40 -4.71
CA VAL A 157 -2.25 -0.59 -4.74
C VAL A 157 -1.83 -1.44 -3.56
N GLY A 158 -0.85 -2.33 -3.76
CA GLY A 158 -0.34 -3.29 -2.78
C GLY A 158 0.42 -2.62 -1.63
N TYR A 159 -0.28 -1.86 -0.81
CA TYR A 159 0.26 -1.13 0.34
C TYR A 159 -0.02 -1.86 1.65
N ARG A 160 0.56 -3.07 1.78
CA ARG A 160 0.34 -4.00 2.88
C ARG A 160 0.47 -3.41 4.29
N LEU A 161 1.42 -2.46 4.48
CA LEU A 161 1.63 -1.83 5.80
C LEU A 161 0.50 -0.88 6.21
N HIS A 162 -0.36 -0.49 5.26
CA HIS A 162 -1.57 0.27 5.56
C HIS A 162 -2.60 -0.53 6.39
N PHE A 163 -2.40 -1.84 6.49
CA PHE A 163 -3.26 -2.76 7.23
C PHE A 163 -2.55 -3.40 8.43
N GLU A 164 -1.29 -3.05 8.69
CA GLU A 164 -0.46 -3.64 9.74
C GLU A 164 -0.68 -2.90 11.07
N PRO A 165 -1.02 -3.62 12.17
CA PRO A 165 -1.46 -3.00 13.41
C PRO A 165 -0.46 -2.02 14.05
N ASN A 166 0.84 -2.32 14.06
CA ASN A 166 1.84 -1.44 14.67
C ASN A 166 2.01 -0.14 13.87
N ASN A 167 1.95 -0.20 12.55
CA ASN A 167 1.96 1.00 11.69
C ASN A 167 0.67 1.83 11.89
N LEU A 168 -0.50 1.18 12.00
CA LEU A 168 -1.76 1.87 12.30
C LEU A 168 -1.73 2.55 13.67
N GLU A 169 -1.13 1.92 14.69
CA GLU A 169 -0.95 2.54 16.00
C GLU A 169 -0.08 3.80 15.91
N CYS A 170 1.03 3.76 15.17
CA CYS A 170 1.89 4.93 14.98
C CYS A 170 1.15 6.10 14.29
N ILE A 171 0.29 5.80 13.31
CA ILE A 171 -0.58 6.79 12.66
C ILE A 171 -1.59 7.35 13.67
N ARG A 172 -2.20 6.51 14.50
CA ARG A 172 -3.13 6.93 15.56
C ARG A 172 -2.47 7.88 16.54
N LEU A 173 -1.26 7.54 17.03
CA LEU A 173 -0.50 8.39 17.97
C LEU A 173 -0.31 9.81 17.43
N ALA A 174 -0.02 9.95 16.14
CA ALA A 174 0.11 11.25 15.49
C ALA A 174 -1.24 11.98 15.38
N ARG A 175 -2.26 11.31 14.86
CA ARG A 175 -3.59 11.90 14.61
C ARG A 175 -4.29 12.35 15.89
N GLU A 176 -4.16 11.57 16.96
CA GLU A 176 -4.72 11.90 18.28
C GLU A 176 -3.82 12.83 19.09
N LYS A 177 -2.66 13.21 18.53
CA LYS A 177 -1.67 14.11 19.17
C LYS A 177 -1.28 13.65 20.58
N VAL A 178 -1.09 12.33 20.76
CA VAL A 178 -0.82 11.73 22.09
C VAL A 178 0.40 12.34 22.75
N PHE A 179 1.39 12.78 21.96
CA PHE A 179 2.58 13.49 22.41
C PHE A 179 2.61 14.98 21.97
N GLY A 180 1.46 15.58 21.71
CA GLY A 180 1.39 16.93 21.16
C GLY A 180 1.58 16.97 19.65
N ASP A 181 1.86 18.14 19.10
CA ASP A 181 2.01 18.35 17.67
C ASP A 181 3.28 17.67 17.13
N LEU A 182 3.12 16.96 16.01
CA LEU A 182 4.24 16.34 15.28
C LEU A 182 5.21 17.41 14.77
N LYS A 183 6.51 17.21 14.91
CA LYS A 183 7.55 18.15 14.52
C LYS A 183 8.48 17.58 13.45
N MET A 184 8.91 16.31 13.59
CA MET A 184 9.86 15.72 12.66
C MET A 184 9.64 14.21 12.51
N ILE A 185 9.97 13.68 11.33
CA ILE A 185 9.99 12.23 11.05
C ILE A 185 11.35 11.88 10.43
N ASP A 186 11.96 10.80 10.93
CA ASP A 186 13.13 10.16 10.35
C ASP A 186 12.76 8.73 9.93
N ALA A 187 13.08 8.32 8.70
CA ALA A 187 12.72 7.00 8.21
C ALA A 187 13.77 6.47 7.22
N GLY A 188 13.97 5.17 7.21
CA GLY A 188 14.91 4.56 6.26
C GLY A 188 14.66 3.09 6.03
N PHE A 189 14.91 2.65 4.79
CA PHE A 189 14.88 1.24 4.45
C PHE A 189 15.99 0.90 3.44
N GLY A 190 16.73 -0.16 3.73
CA GLY A 190 17.80 -0.62 2.86
C GLY A 190 18.10 -2.11 3.04
N PHE A 191 18.58 -2.71 1.97
CA PHE A 191 19.12 -4.07 1.97
C PHE A 191 20.24 -4.19 0.95
N HIS A 192 21.11 -5.20 1.15
CA HIS A 192 22.17 -5.47 0.20
C HIS A 192 21.62 -6.29 -0.98
N ILE A 193 21.59 -5.68 -2.18
CA ILE A 193 21.22 -6.38 -3.41
C ILE A 193 22.45 -7.15 -3.95
N GLY A 194 22.38 -8.48 -3.91
CA GLY A 194 23.53 -9.33 -4.26
C GLY A 194 23.71 -9.51 -5.78
N ASP A 195 22.67 -9.98 -6.46
CA ASP A 195 22.70 -10.34 -7.87
C ASP A 195 22.67 -9.10 -8.79
N PRO A 196 23.73 -8.85 -9.58
CA PRO A 196 23.80 -7.69 -10.48
C PRO A 196 22.88 -7.80 -11.70
N THR A 197 22.27 -8.96 -11.94
CA THR A 197 21.39 -9.19 -13.11
C THR A 197 19.92 -8.94 -12.81
N GLN A 198 19.58 -8.65 -11.55
CA GLN A 198 18.19 -8.43 -11.15
C GLN A 198 17.53 -7.28 -11.91
N TRP A 199 16.25 -7.45 -12.23
CA TRP A 199 15.43 -6.42 -12.88
C TRP A 199 15.38 -5.09 -12.13
N ARG A 200 15.56 -5.11 -10.80
CA ARG A 200 15.63 -3.92 -9.93
C ARG A 200 16.78 -2.97 -10.27
N LEU A 201 17.81 -3.48 -10.97
CA LEU A 201 18.95 -2.69 -11.43
C LEU A 201 18.78 -2.23 -12.88
N LYS A 202 17.63 -2.49 -13.52
CA LYS A 202 17.28 -2.08 -14.88
C LYS A 202 16.26 -0.95 -14.83
N LYS A 203 16.66 0.26 -15.21
CA LYS A 203 15.84 1.48 -15.09
C LYS A 203 14.49 1.35 -15.77
N ASP A 204 14.41 0.78 -16.96
CA ASP A 204 13.16 0.62 -17.70
C ASP A 204 12.14 -0.28 -16.99
N LEU A 205 12.63 -1.26 -16.22
CA LEU A 205 11.80 -2.20 -15.47
C LEU A 205 11.51 -1.71 -14.05
N ALA A 206 12.48 -1.08 -13.41
CA ALA A 206 12.37 -0.68 -12.01
C ALA A 206 11.89 0.77 -11.82
N GLY A 207 12.16 1.66 -12.80
CA GLY A 207 11.89 3.10 -12.71
C GLY A 207 12.99 3.88 -11.98
N GLY A 208 13.80 3.20 -11.20
CA GLY A 208 14.90 3.71 -10.37
C GLY A 208 15.43 2.60 -9.47
N GLY A 209 16.27 2.95 -8.53
CA GLY A 209 16.89 2.02 -7.58
C GLY A 209 16.11 1.86 -6.27
N PRO A 210 16.80 1.95 -5.12
CA PRO A 210 16.19 1.70 -3.81
C PRO A 210 15.05 2.65 -3.46
N LEU A 211 14.99 3.86 -4.00
CA LEU A 211 13.85 4.75 -3.75
C LEU A 211 12.53 4.10 -4.19
N MET A 212 12.49 3.56 -5.42
CA MET A 212 11.29 2.94 -5.99
C MET A 212 10.90 1.65 -5.25
N ASP A 213 11.86 0.84 -4.84
CA ASP A 213 11.59 -0.47 -4.24
C ASP A 213 11.31 -0.40 -2.74
N VAL A 214 12.20 0.25 -1.96
CA VAL A 214 12.14 0.29 -0.50
C VAL A 214 11.98 1.68 0.08
N GLY A 215 12.48 2.72 -0.59
CA GLY A 215 12.32 4.11 -0.15
C GLY A 215 10.86 4.57 -0.11
N ILE A 216 10.01 3.98 -0.94
CA ILE A 216 8.56 4.19 -0.93
C ILE A 216 7.93 3.87 0.43
N TYR A 217 8.45 2.90 1.19
CA TYR A 217 7.96 2.60 2.54
C TYR A 217 8.27 3.74 3.52
N ALA A 218 9.47 4.32 3.42
CA ALA A 218 9.84 5.49 4.23
C ALA A 218 8.98 6.70 3.85
N LEU A 219 8.77 6.93 2.55
CA LEU A 219 7.87 7.99 2.05
C LEU A 219 6.45 7.83 2.58
N GLN A 220 5.89 6.62 2.52
CA GLN A 220 4.54 6.36 3.02
C GLN A 220 4.43 6.56 4.54
N ALA A 221 5.42 6.09 5.32
CA ALA A 221 5.45 6.36 6.75
C ALA A 221 5.37 7.86 7.04
N MET A 222 6.11 8.69 6.31
CA MET A 222 6.08 10.15 6.47
C MET A 222 4.72 10.74 6.12
N ARG A 223 4.13 10.35 4.99
CA ARG A 223 2.83 10.85 4.54
C ARG A 223 1.70 10.44 5.49
N TYR A 224 1.65 9.17 5.89
CA TYR A 224 0.56 8.65 6.72
C TYR A 224 0.65 9.13 8.17
N ILE A 225 1.85 9.25 8.73
CA ILE A 225 2.05 9.77 10.09
C ILE A 225 1.77 11.27 10.13
N SER A 226 2.27 12.06 9.15
CA SER A 226 1.95 13.50 9.11
C SER A 226 0.48 13.77 8.79
N GLY A 227 -0.17 12.89 8.02
CA GLY A 227 -1.52 13.10 7.51
C GLY A 227 -1.60 14.20 6.46
N GLU A 228 -0.48 14.61 5.89
CA GLU A 228 -0.32 15.70 4.92
C GLU A 228 0.45 15.23 3.69
N GLU A 229 0.34 16.00 2.59
CA GLU A 229 1.19 15.85 1.42
C GLU A 229 2.35 16.86 1.47
N PRO A 230 3.58 16.44 1.11
CA PRO A 230 4.72 17.37 1.14
C PRO A 230 4.62 18.47 0.08
N VAL A 231 5.12 19.64 0.40
CA VAL A 231 5.13 20.82 -0.50
C VAL A 231 6.52 21.15 -1.03
N LEU A 232 7.58 20.66 -0.39
CA LEU A 232 8.97 20.85 -0.84
C LEU A 232 9.74 19.54 -0.69
N VAL A 233 10.65 19.31 -1.64
CA VAL A 233 11.54 18.13 -1.69
C VAL A 233 12.96 18.57 -1.96
N SER A 234 13.92 18.05 -1.19
CA SER A 234 15.37 18.10 -1.46
C SER A 234 15.92 16.67 -1.45
N ALA A 235 16.94 16.37 -2.25
CA ALA A 235 17.52 15.03 -2.28
C ALA A 235 18.96 15.01 -2.79
N VAL A 236 19.70 14.00 -2.36
CA VAL A 236 21.04 13.65 -2.85
C VAL A 236 21.10 12.13 -3.06
N SER A 237 21.63 11.70 -4.20
CA SER A 237 21.88 10.29 -4.49
C SER A 237 23.35 10.04 -4.79
N THR A 238 23.78 8.79 -4.63
CA THR A 238 25.16 8.37 -4.91
C THR A 238 25.22 6.99 -5.53
N VAL A 239 26.34 6.74 -6.23
CA VAL A 239 26.75 5.44 -6.78
C VAL A 239 28.22 5.27 -6.46
N THR A 240 28.57 4.24 -5.69
CA THR A 240 29.97 3.87 -5.38
C THR A 240 30.46 2.68 -6.21
N ASP A 241 29.52 1.83 -6.68
CA ASP A 241 29.78 0.75 -7.63
C ASP A 241 29.08 1.04 -8.99
N PRO A 242 29.75 1.77 -9.91
CA PRO A 242 29.16 2.16 -11.19
C PRO A 242 28.97 1.00 -12.17
N VAL A 243 29.53 -0.17 -11.90
CA VAL A 243 29.33 -1.37 -12.73
C VAL A 243 27.99 -2.00 -12.39
N LYS A 244 27.72 -2.20 -11.11
CA LYS A 244 26.47 -2.79 -10.60
C LYS A 244 25.28 -1.82 -10.72
N PHE A 245 25.48 -0.57 -10.33
CA PHE A 245 24.44 0.48 -10.33
C PHE A 245 24.56 1.39 -11.56
N LYS A 246 24.75 0.77 -12.74
CA LYS A 246 24.92 1.51 -14.00
C LYS A 246 23.71 2.33 -14.40
N GLU A 247 22.50 1.86 -14.10
CA GLU A 247 21.25 2.42 -14.60
C GLU A 247 20.41 3.09 -13.50
N VAL A 248 20.70 2.81 -12.23
CA VAL A 248 19.90 3.27 -11.08
C VAL A 248 20.83 3.78 -9.97
N GLU A 249 20.29 4.56 -9.05
CA GLU A 249 21.03 4.97 -7.85
C GLU A 249 21.29 3.77 -6.92
N GLU A 250 22.42 3.82 -6.20
CA GLU A 250 22.78 2.85 -5.18
C GLU A 250 22.18 3.24 -3.82
N SER A 251 22.22 4.54 -3.51
CA SER A 251 21.68 5.11 -2.28
C SER A 251 21.12 6.50 -2.54
N ILE A 252 20.08 6.85 -1.82
CA ILE A 252 19.46 8.17 -1.88
C ILE A 252 19.02 8.62 -0.48
N ILE A 253 19.25 9.91 -0.19
CA ILE A 253 18.69 10.60 0.98
C ILE A 253 17.80 11.72 0.46
N PHE A 254 16.65 11.92 1.08
CA PHE A 254 15.72 12.97 0.71
C PHE A 254 15.10 13.62 1.95
N GLU A 255 14.68 14.87 1.78
CA GLU A 255 14.01 15.66 2.79
C GLU A 255 12.69 16.18 2.25
N LEU A 256 11.67 16.17 3.09
CA LEU A 256 10.33 16.65 2.78
C LEU A 256 9.92 17.71 3.78
N LYS A 257 9.24 18.77 3.30
CA LYS A 257 8.56 19.74 4.14
C LYS A 257 7.06 19.65 3.90
N PHE A 258 6.30 19.56 4.98
CA PHE A 258 4.84 19.50 4.96
C PHE A 258 4.22 20.87 5.26
N PRO A 259 2.96 21.13 4.82
CA PRO A 259 2.29 22.40 5.03
C PRO A 259 2.20 22.82 6.50
N GLY A 260 1.91 21.87 7.41
CA GLY A 260 1.85 22.08 8.86
C GLY A 260 3.20 22.40 9.53
N GLY A 261 4.30 22.44 8.76
CA GLY A 261 5.65 22.76 9.26
C GLY A 261 6.47 21.54 9.68
N VAL A 262 5.90 20.34 9.60
CA VAL A 262 6.63 19.08 9.84
C VAL A 262 7.75 18.94 8.81
N LEU A 263 8.93 18.55 9.28
CA LEU A 263 10.07 18.17 8.44
C LEU A 263 10.25 16.66 8.49
N ALA A 264 10.59 16.06 7.37
CA ALA A 264 10.90 14.64 7.34
C ALA A 264 12.17 14.36 6.54
N ARG A 265 12.95 13.35 6.98
CA ARG A 265 14.15 12.88 6.32
C ARG A 265 14.02 11.40 6.04
N GLY A 266 14.29 11.00 4.79
CA GLY A 266 14.23 9.64 4.32
C GLY A 266 15.54 9.16 3.73
N ALA A 267 15.82 7.85 3.87
CA ALA A 267 16.95 7.21 3.22
C ALA A 267 16.55 5.87 2.59
N ALA A 268 17.13 5.55 1.44
CA ALA A 268 16.98 4.24 0.83
C ALA A 268 18.31 3.78 0.22
N THR A 269 18.63 2.49 0.35
CA THR A 269 19.89 1.93 -0.18
C THR A 269 19.76 0.47 -0.57
N TYR A 270 20.56 0.08 -1.58
CA TYR A 270 20.79 -1.32 -1.98
C TYR A 270 22.17 -1.83 -1.54
N ASN A 271 22.91 -1.07 -0.71
CA ASN A 271 24.30 -1.36 -0.42
C ASN A 271 24.55 -2.03 0.93
N PHE A 272 23.64 -1.95 1.88
CA PHE A 272 23.78 -2.59 3.20
C PHE A 272 22.44 -3.02 3.79
N ASN A 273 22.51 -3.98 4.74
CA ASN A 273 21.38 -4.48 5.52
C ASN A 273 21.27 -3.75 6.86
N GLY A 274 20.08 -3.84 7.48
CA GLY A 274 19.87 -3.38 8.87
C GLY A 274 19.24 -2.00 9.00
N MET A 275 18.91 -1.33 7.91
CA MET A 275 18.11 -0.11 7.94
C MET A 275 16.67 -0.44 7.58
N ALA A 276 15.75 -0.42 8.56
CA ALA A 276 14.34 -0.71 8.35
C ALA A 276 13.47 -0.06 9.42
N HIS A 277 13.59 1.26 9.61
CA HIS A 277 12.99 1.97 10.73
C HIS A 277 12.29 3.26 10.33
N TYR A 278 11.44 3.75 11.23
CA TYR A 278 11.09 5.15 11.31
C TYR A 278 10.89 5.60 12.77
N ARG A 279 11.13 6.90 13.02
CA ARG A 279 10.84 7.57 14.28
C ARG A 279 10.14 8.90 14.02
N ALA A 280 9.07 9.13 14.76
CA ALA A 280 8.31 10.37 14.76
C ALA A 280 8.53 11.12 16.06
N TYR A 281 8.82 12.42 15.97
CA TYR A 281 9.09 13.30 17.09
C TYR A 281 7.98 14.35 17.21
N ALA A 282 7.39 14.46 18.39
CA ALA A 282 6.37 15.44 18.73
C ALA A 282 6.82 16.33 19.90
N GLU A 283 6.01 17.31 20.27
CA GLU A 283 6.36 18.29 21.32
C GLU A 283 6.77 17.66 22.65
N ASN A 284 6.07 16.61 23.08
CA ASN A 284 6.19 16.04 24.41
C ASN A 284 6.71 14.60 24.38
N GLY A 285 7.25 14.13 23.25
CA GLY A 285 7.76 12.78 23.15
C GLY A 285 7.98 12.32 21.70
N TRP A 286 8.21 11.03 21.57
CA TRP A 286 8.46 10.36 20.31
C TRP A 286 7.95 8.92 20.33
N TRP A 287 7.80 8.32 19.15
CA TRP A 287 7.56 6.89 18.96
C TRP A 287 8.27 6.39 17.72
N GLU A 288 8.54 5.09 17.68
CA GLU A 288 9.27 4.49 16.59
C GLU A 288 8.84 3.05 16.32
N LEU A 289 9.08 2.58 15.10
CA LEU A 289 9.16 1.17 14.76
C LEU A 289 10.57 0.83 14.25
N ASP A 290 11.16 -0.22 14.81
CA ASP A 290 12.43 -0.82 14.40
C ASP A 290 12.48 -2.30 14.80
N PRO A 291 12.32 -3.26 13.84
CA PRO A 291 12.08 -3.05 12.41
C PRO A 291 10.64 -2.58 12.10
N ALA A 292 10.49 -1.73 11.07
CA ALA A 292 9.21 -1.10 10.67
C ALA A 292 8.52 -1.76 9.46
N TYR A 293 9.27 -2.48 8.58
CA TYR A 293 8.80 -2.82 7.24
C TYR A 293 8.84 -4.31 6.90
N GLY A 294 9.09 -5.18 7.87
CA GLY A 294 9.13 -6.63 7.69
C GLY A 294 7.78 -7.24 7.29
N TYR A 295 7.80 -8.47 6.81
CA TYR A 295 6.57 -9.26 6.61
C TYR A 295 6.02 -9.85 7.92
N GLY A 296 6.68 -9.55 9.03
CA GLY A 296 6.34 -9.90 10.40
C GLY A 296 7.44 -9.39 11.34
N GLY A 297 7.22 -9.51 12.65
CA GLY A 297 8.16 -9.07 13.68
C GLY A 297 8.32 -7.55 13.76
N ILE A 298 7.39 -6.79 13.23
CA ILE A 298 7.33 -5.33 13.36
C ILE A 298 7.08 -5.00 14.82
N LYS A 299 7.88 -4.11 15.37
CA LYS A 299 7.81 -3.69 16.77
C LYS A 299 8.44 -2.32 16.96
N GLY A 300 8.14 -1.71 18.09
CA GLY A 300 8.70 -0.41 18.43
C GLY A 300 8.49 -0.02 19.88
N GLN A 301 8.71 1.24 20.13
CA GLN A 301 8.59 1.82 21.48
C GLN A 301 8.22 3.30 21.42
N ARG A 302 7.84 3.80 22.59
CA ARG A 302 7.46 5.21 22.80
C ARG A 302 8.34 5.81 23.88
N SER A 303 8.48 7.13 23.88
CA SER A 303 9.27 7.87 24.86
C SER A 303 8.77 7.75 26.32
N ASP A 304 7.53 7.36 26.52
CA ASP A 304 6.93 7.08 27.83
C ASP A 304 7.23 5.66 28.35
N GLY A 305 8.08 4.90 27.65
CA GLY A 305 8.48 3.54 28.00
C GLY A 305 7.53 2.43 27.55
N GLN A 306 6.40 2.76 26.93
CA GLN A 306 5.49 1.76 26.38
C GLN A 306 6.05 1.16 25.09
N LYS A 307 5.85 -0.16 24.92
CA LYS A 307 6.16 -0.86 23.67
C LYS A 307 5.02 -0.70 22.66
N ILE A 308 5.39 -0.74 21.39
CA ILE A 308 4.47 -0.92 20.26
C ILE A 308 4.75 -2.33 19.73
N GLU A 309 3.97 -3.30 20.18
CA GLU A 309 4.12 -4.71 19.83
C GLU A 309 2.74 -5.37 19.84
N LEU A 310 1.97 -5.08 18.77
CA LEU A 310 0.61 -5.57 18.59
C LEU A 310 0.62 -6.92 17.88
N GLU A 311 -0.57 -7.51 17.72
CA GLU A 311 -0.73 -8.81 17.08
C GLU A 311 -0.12 -8.84 15.67
N ASN A 312 0.71 -9.85 15.42
CA ASN A 312 1.28 -10.07 14.09
C ASN A 312 0.24 -10.74 13.20
N ILE A 313 -0.22 -10.02 12.19
CA ILE A 313 -1.16 -10.51 11.20
C ILE A 313 -0.48 -10.81 9.85
N ASP A 314 -1.14 -11.58 9.00
CA ASP A 314 -0.74 -11.69 7.60
C ASP A 314 -1.19 -10.42 6.84
N GLN A 315 -0.24 -9.53 6.61
CA GLN A 315 -0.48 -8.19 6.03
C GLN A 315 -1.07 -8.29 4.61
N PHE A 316 -0.65 -9.29 3.83
CA PHE A 316 -1.15 -9.51 2.48
C PHE A 316 -2.57 -10.09 2.49
N ALA A 317 -2.88 -10.96 3.44
CA ALA A 317 -4.25 -11.45 3.60
C ALA A 317 -5.19 -10.29 4.00
N ALA A 318 -4.76 -9.44 4.94
CA ALA A 318 -5.53 -8.27 5.35
C ALA A 318 -5.76 -7.27 4.19
N GLU A 319 -4.73 -7.01 3.38
CA GLU A 319 -4.81 -6.16 2.18
C GLU A 319 -5.82 -6.69 1.17
N MET A 320 -5.74 -7.99 0.83
CA MET A 320 -6.65 -8.60 -0.14
C MET A 320 -8.09 -8.67 0.39
N ASP A 321 -8.29 -8.97 1.65
CA ASP A 321 -9.61 -8.97 2.29
C ASP A 321 -10.22 -7.58 2.35
N ASN A 322 -9.42 -6.53 2.62
CA ASN A 322 -9.88 -5.15 2.56
C ASN A 322 -10.32 -4.75 1.14
N PHE A 323 -9.53 -5.11 0.13
CA PHE A 323 -9.91 -4.83 -1.25
C PHE A 323 -11.18 -5.59 -1.66
N ALA A 324 -11.35 -6.84 -1.21
CA ALA A 324 -12.59 -7.58 -1.44
C ALA A 324 -13.80 -6.88 -0.81
N GLN A 325 -13.67 -6.37 0.41
CA GLN A 325 -14.73 -5.58 1.04
C GLN A 325 -15.07 -4.31 0.27
N SER A 326 -14.06 -3.62 -0.27
CA SER A 326 -14.26 -2.46 -1.16
C SER A 326 -15.08 -2.85 -2.40
N ILE A 327 -14.81 -4.01 -2.99
CA ILE A 327 -15.54 -4.53 -4.16
C ILE A 327 -17.00 -4.89 -3.78
N PHE A 328 -17.23 -5.61 -2.68
CA PHE A 328 -18.58 -5.98 -2.23
C PHE A 328 -19.44 -4.75 -1.93
N ASN A 329 -18.84 -3.72 -1.34
CA ASN A 329 -19.53 -2.49 -0.98
C ASN A 329 -19.59 -1.48 -2.13
N ASN A 330 -18.95 -1.77 -3.27
CA ASN A 330 -18.77 -0.84 -4.39
C ASN A 330 -18.22 0.52 -3.93
N GLN A 331 -17.21 0.49 -3.05
CA GLN A 331 -16.54 1.68 -2.51
C GLN A 331 -15.07 1.68 -2.92
N PRO A 332 -14.47 2.86 -3.15
CA PRO A 332 -13.04 2.96 -3.41
C PRO A 332 -12.22 2.32 -2.29
N SER A 333 -11.09 1.70 -2.63
CA SER A 333 -10.11 1.23 -1.65
C SER A 333 -9.46 2.41 -0.93
N SER A 334 -9.13 2.24 0.35
CA SER A 334 -8.32 3.21 1.11
C SER A 334 -6.91 3.39 0.53
N VAL A 335 -6.42 2.41 -0.22
CA VAL A 335 -5.14 2.42 -0.95
C VAL A 335 -5.41 2.46 -2.46
N SER A 336 -6.16 3.46 -2.90
CA SER A 336 -6.61 3.61 -4.28
C SER A 336 -5.47 3.90 -5.27
N GLY A 337 -5.77 3.87 -6.57
CA GLY A 337 -4.80 4.26 -7.60
C GLY A 337 -4.31 5.71 -7.45
N GLU A 338 -5.15 6.61 -6.94
CA GLU A 338 -4.77 7.99 -6.66
C GLU A 338 -3.70 8.08 -5.56
N GLU A 339 -3.73 7.19 -4.55
CA GLU A 339 -2.65 7.07 -3.56
C GLU A 339 -1.33 6.69 -4.23
N GLY A 340 -1.37 5.65 -5.09
CA GLY A 340 -0.20 5.23 -5.85
C GLY A 340 0.36 6.32 -6.77
N LEU A 341 -0.51 7.08 -7.42
CA LEU A 341 -0.12 8.21 -8.27
C LEU A 341 0.57 9.32 -7.46
N ARG A 342 0.09 9.63 -6.24
CA ARG A 342 0.72 10.63 -5.36
C ARG A 342 2.13 10.21 -4.99
N ASP A 343 2.34 8.98 -4.55
CA ASP A 343 3.67 8.47 -4.22
C ASP A 343 4.63 8.56 -5.41
N VAL A 344 4.19 8.13 -6.60
CA VAL A 344 5.03 8.18 -7.81
C VAL A 344 5.38 9.63 -8.17
N LYS A 345 4.45 10.58 -8.08
CA LYS A 345 4.75 12.01 -8.31
C LYS A 345 5.80 12.54 -7.33
N ILE A 346 5.70 12.19 -6.05
CA ILE A 346 6.68 12.63 -5.04
C ILE A 346 8.04 11.97 -5.32
N MET A 347 8.09 10.68 -5.62
CA MET A 347 9.33 9.99 -5.97
C MET A 347 10.00 10.58 -7.22
N MET A 348 9.23 10.96 -8.23
CA MET A 348 9.79 11.66 -9.41
C MET A 348 10.36 13.03 -9.02
N ALA A 349 9.73 13.77 -8.12
CA ALA A 349 10.26 15.02 -7.60
C ALA A 349 11.54 14.82 -6.75
N ILE A 350 11.63 13.72 -5.99
CA ILE A 350 12.86 13.34 -5.26
C ILE A 350 14.00 13.07 -6.27
N TYR A 351 13.74 12.34 -7.36
CA TYR A 351 14.75 12.13 -8.41
C TYR A 351 15.14 13.42 -9.13
N GLU A 352 14.19 14.32 -9.39
CA GLU A 352 14.49 15.63 -9.97
C GLU A 352 15.37 16.46 -9.05
N ALA A 353 15.06 16.51 -7.75
CA ALA A 353 15.87 17.20 -6.76
C ALA A 353 17.30 16.65 -6.69
N ALA A 354 17.44 15.31 -6.64
CA ALA A 354 18.75 14.66 -6.61
C ALA A 354 19.57 14.93 -7.89
N ARG A 355 18.92 14.93 -9.06
CA ARG A 355 19.58 15.19 -10.35
C ARG A 355 20.01 16.65 -10.53
N THR A 356 19.20 17.59 -10.05
CA THR A 356 19.44 19.04 -10.26
C THR A 356 20.19 19.70 -9.13
N GLY A 357 20.25 19.07 -7.95
CA GLY A 357 20.75 19.69 -6.72
C GLY A 357 19.88 20.85 -6.20
N LYS A 358 18.64 20.97 -6.69
CA LYS A 358 17.72 22.03 -6.33
C LYS A 358 16.51 21.50 -5.60
N THR A 359 15.98 22.30 -4.68
CA THR A 359 14.68 22.02 -4.05
C THR A 359 13.57 22.09 -5.10
N VAL A 360 12.70 21.07 -5.11
CA VAL A 360 11.53 20.98 -5.97
C VAL A 360 10.28 21.32 -5.16
N LYS A 361 9.40 22.17 -5.73
CA LYS A 361 8.07 22.43 -5.18
C LYS A 361 7.10 21.41 -5.72
N LEU A 362 6.27 20.90 -4.82
CA LEU A 362 5.12 20.06 -5.15
C LEU A 362 3.86 20.94 -5.10
N GLY A 363 3.02 20.81 -6.11
CA GLY A 363 1.78 21.56 -6.26
C GLY A 363 0.55 20.68 -6.13
#